data_e1835838d4d1aa90070602006298070b
#
_entry.id   e1835838d4d1aa90070602006298070b
#
_cell.length_a   1.000
_cell.length_b   1.000
_cell.length_c   1.000
_cell.angle_alpha   90.00
_cell.angle_beta   90.00
_cell.angle_gamma   90.00
#
_symmetry.space_group_name_H-M   'P 1'
#
loop_
_entity.id
_entity.type
_entity.pdbx_description
1 polymer ?
#
loop_
_entity_poly.entity_id
_entity_poly.type
_entity_poly.pdbx_seq_one_letter_code
_entity_poly.pdbx_strand_id
1 'polypeptide(L)'
;TGRNRHAVVFGSMTEAFNNSTQFMSDDDLAAIARYLKSLPGDPQRDGEPWQYQAETTAARLDSPGAHTYVTRCASCHGLDGKGQAEWMPPLAGATSALAKEDASAINITLNGSQRVVTAGLPDAYRMPAFREQLSDQEIADVLGFVRSAWGNNGGAVNAQAVGKLRGHTDPASSSPIILHMR
;
A
#
# COMPACT_ATOMS: atom_id res chain seq x y z
N THR A 1 16.90 2.69 4.66
CA THR A 1 15.87 2.97 5.67
C THR A 1 14.55 2.21 5.43
N GLY A 2 14.39 1.53 4.30
CA GLY A 2 13.14 0.85 3.93
C GLY A 2 11.96 1.79 3.64
N ARG A 3 12.21 3.09 3.60
CA ARG A 3 11.20 4.13 3.33
C ARG A 3 11.78 5.34 2.63
N ASN A 4 10.92 6.06 1.96
CA ASN A 4 11.19 7.38 1.38
C ASN A 4 9.90 8.21 1.40
N ARG A 5 9.93 9.42 0.83
CA ARG A 5 8.77 10.31 0.76
C ARG A 5 7.59 9.80 -0.07
N HIS A 6 7.75 8.71 -0.82
CA HIS A 6 6.72 8.18 -1.71
C HIS A 6 6.17 6.84 -1.25
N ALA A 7 6.96 6.06 -0.49
CA ALA A 7 6.59 4.70 -0.12
C ALA A 7 7.35 4.21 1.11
N VAL A 8 6.79 3.19 1.73
CA VAL A 8 7.43 2.34 2.75
C VAL A 8 7.35 0.91 2.25
N VAL A 9 8.39 0.11 2.49
CA VAL A 9 8.36 -1.31 2.16
C VAL A 9 7.31 -2.01 3.02
N PHE A 10 6.58 -2.95 2.44
CA PHE A 10 5.58 -3.76 3.15
C PHE A 10 5.49 -5.16 2.56
N GLY A 11 4.79 -6.06 3.25
CA GLY A 11 4.70 -7.47 2.86
C GLY A 11 6.09 -8.12 2.76
N SER A 12 6.30 -8.98 1.78
CA SER A 12 7.56 -9.70 1.55
C SER A 12 8.76 -8.76 1.37
N MET A 13 8.55 -7.53 0.91
CA MET A 13 9.63 -6.55 0.77
C MET A 13 10.17 -6.06 2.10
N THR A 14 9.40 -6.14 3.19
CA THR A 14 9.90 -5.85 4.54
C THR A 14 10.94 -6.88 4.96
N GLU A 15 10.72 -8.16 4.67
CA GLU A 15 11.69 -9.23 4.95
C GLU A 15 12.95 -9.07 4.09
N ALA A 16 12.78 -8.78 2.80
CA ALA A 16 13.89 -8.52 1.90
C ALA A 16 14.75 -7.34 2.39
N PHE A 17 14.11 -6.27 2.87
CA PHE A 17 14.83 -5.15 3.47
C PHE A 17 15.50 -5.56 4.78
N ASN A 18 14.75 -6.09 5.73
CA ASN A 18 15.24 -6.40 7.08
C ASN A 18 16.40 -7.41 7.08
N ASN A 19 16.40 -8.36 6.15
CA ASN A 19 17.34 -9.47 6.14
C ASN A 19 18.42 -9.39 5.06
N SER A 20 18.31 -8.44 4.12
CA SER A 20 19.22 -8.37 2.98
C SER A 20 19.60 -6.93 2.61
N THR A 21 18.70 -6.16 1.99
CA THR A 21 19.10 -4.93 1.31
C THR A 21 19.63 -3.84 2.25
N GLN A 22 19.25 -3.82 3.52
CA GLN A 22 19.84 -2.87 4.48
C GLN A 22 21.32 -3.08 4.74
N PHE A 23 21.87 -4.26 4.42
CA PHE A 23 23.28 -4.61 4.62
C PHE A 23 24.13 -4.47 3.35
N MET A 24 23.50 -4.09 2.23
CA MET A 24 24.21 -3.85 0.98
C MET A 24 24.98 -2.54 1.04
N SER A 25 26.07 -2.45 0.28
CA SER A 25 26.78 -1.19 0.11
C SER A 25 25.96 -0.17 -0.67
N ASP A 26 26.25 1.12 -0.47
CA ASP A 26 25.62 2.21 -1.24
C ASP A 26 25.86 2.06 -2.74
N ASP A 27 27.05 1.56 -3.13
CA ASP A 27 27.38 1.31 -4.54
C ASP A 27 26.53 0.22 -5.15
N ASP A 28 26.28 -0.88 -4.44
CA ASP A 28 25.38 -1.96 -4.91
C ASP A 28 23.95 -1.47 -5.03
N LEU A 29 23.45 -0.75 -4.01
CA LEU A 29 22.12 -0.16 -4.06
C LEU A 29 21.96 0.83 -5.22
N ALA A 30 22.98 1.66 -5.47
CA ALA A 30 23.00 2.58 -6.59
C ALA A 30 23.06 1.84 -7.93
N ALA A 31 23.78 0.71 -8.02
CA ALA A 31 23.85 -0.11 -9.23
C ALA A 31 22.48 -0.74 -9.53
N ILE A 32 21.80 -1.31 -8.53
CA ILE A 32 20.44 -1.84 -8.66
C ILE A 32 19.48 -0.74 -9.11
N ALA A 33 19.53 0.43 -8.50
CA ALA A 33 18.66 1.55 -8.86
C ALA A 33 18.89 2.01 -10.30
N ARG A 34 20.15 2.11 -10.75
CA ARG A 34 20.49 2.43 -12.15
C ARG A 34 19.94 1.39 -13.12
N TYR A 35 20.12 0.11 -12.80
CA TYR A 35 19.60 -0.96 -13.63
C TYR A 35 18.07 -0.90 -13.74
N LEU A 36 17.35 -0.81 -12.63
CA LEU A 36 15.88 -0.72 -12.64
C LEU A 36 15.39 0.50 -13.44
N LYS A 37 16.06 1.64 -13.31
CA LYS A 37 15.73 2.84 -14.07
C LYS A 37 16.07 2.75 -15.56
N SER A 38 16.97 1.86 -15.96
CA SER A 38 17.32 1.66 -17.38
C SER A 38 16.33 0.75 -18.12
N LEU A 39 15.47 0.03 -17.38
CA LEU A 39 14.43 -0.79 -17.99
C LEU A 39 13.41 0.10 -18.70
N PRO A 40 13.05 -0.24 -19.95
CA PRO A 40 12.06 0.53 -20.68
C PRO A 40 10.69 0.42 -20.01
N GLY A 41 9.97 1.54 -19.94
CA GLY A 41 8.55 1.53 -19.59
C GLY A 41 7.71 0.90 -20.69
N ASP A 42 6.54 0.43 -20.35
CA ASP A 42 5.52 -0.04 -21.28
C ASP A 42 4.31 0.91 -21.25
N PRO A 43 4.17 1.84 -22.22
CA PRO A 43 3.09 2.82 -22.21
C PRO A 43 1.69 2.19 -22.20
N GLN A 44 1.54 0.97 -22.74
CA GLN A 44 0.24 0.28 -22.74
C GLN A 44 -0.11 -0.29 -21.37
N ARG A 45 0.89 -0.66 -20.59
CA ARG A 45 0.72 -1.21 -19.25
C ARG A 45 0.79 -0.13 -18.18
N ASP A 46 1.75 0.78 -18.33
CA ASP A 46 2.10 1.74 -17.28
C ASP A 46 1.17 2.97 -17.30
N GLY A 47 0.50 3.24 -18.41
CA GLY A 47 -0.43 4.36 -18.57
C GLY A 47 0.24 5.74 -18.54
N GLU A 48 -0.56 6.78 -18.43
CA GLU A 48 -0.07 8.15 -18.29
C GLU A 48 0.55 8.37 -16.89
N PRO A 49 1.58 9.24 -16.80
CA PRO A 49 2.17 9.59 -15.51
C PRO A 49 1.11 10.17 -14.57
N TRP A 50 1.07 9.63 -13.35
CA TRP A 50 0.15 10.11 -12.32
C TRP A 50 0.38 11.60 -12.00
N GLN A 51 -0.73 12.33 -11.88
CA GLN A 51 -0.74 13.72 -11.46
C GLN A 51 -1.69 13.90 -10.28
N TYR A 52 -1.23 14.60 -9.25
CA TYR A 52 -2.06 14.89 -8.09
C TYR A 52 -3.24 15.79 -8.48
N GLN A 53 -4.45 15.33 -8.15
CA GLN A 53 -5.66 16.13 -8.25
C GLN A 53 -6.14 16.47 -6.84
N ALA A 54 -6.22 17.76 -6.56
CA ALA A 54 -6.68 18.28 -5.27
C ALA A 54 -8.20 18.12 -5.17
N GLU A 55 -8.65 16.90 -4.99
CA GLU A 55 -10.02 16.66 -4.53
C GLU A 55 -10.08 16.80 -3.02
N THR A 56 -11.03 17.54 -2.51
CA THR A 56 -11.29 17.53 -1.07
C THR A 56 -12.00 16.21 -0.75
N THR A 57 -11.52 15.48 0.25
CA THR A 57 -12.25 14.31 0.78
C THR A 57 -13.69 14.68 1.12
N ALA A 58 -13.92 15.93 1.55
CA ALA A 58 -15.26 16.49 1.80
C ALA A 58 -16.17 16.46 0.56
N ALA A 59 -15.65 16.69 -0.64
CA ALA A 59 -16.44 16.65 -1.88
C ALA A 59 -16.88 15.22 -2.26
N ARG A 60 -16.32 14.19 -1.61
CA ARG A 60 -16.60 12.78 -1.91
C ARG A 60 -17.13 12.01 -0.69
N LEU A 61 -17.55 12.71 0.38
CA LEU A 61 -18.06 12.06 1.61
C LEU A 61 -19.24 11.12 1.34
N ASP A 62 -20.03 11.37 0.30
CA ASP A 62 -21.14 10.52 -0.09
C ASP A 62 -20.71 9.29 -0.90
N SER A 63 -19.42 9.18 -1.29
CA SER A 63 -18.93 8.02 -2.00
C SER A 63 -18.71 6.83 -1.06
N PRO A 64 -18.96 5.60 -1.53
CA PRO A 64 -18.65 4.41 -0.75
C PRO A 64 -17.19 4.43 -0.24
N GLY A 65 -16.99 4.07 0.99
CA GLY A 65 -15.66 4.01 1.63
C GLY A 65 -15.09 5.34 2.12
N ALA A 66 -15.63 6.50 1.71
CA ALA A 66 -15.12 7.81 2.16
C ALA A 66 -15.24 7.99 3.68
N HIS A 67 -16.36 7.61 4.26
CA HIS A 67 -16.56 7.68 5.72
C HIS A 67 -15.58 6.77 6.48
N THR A 68 -15.37 5.55 5.99
CA THR A 68 -14.38 4.61 6.54
C THR A 68 -12.97 5.19 6.43
N TYR A 69 -12.65 5.83 5.29
CA TYR A 69 -11.38 6.50 5.11
C TYR A 69 -11.15 7.61 6.16
N VAL A 70 -12.12 8.50 6.31
CA VAL A 70 -12.03 9.62 7.26
C VAL A 70 -11.86 9.14 8.70
N THR A 71 -12.59 8.11 9.09
CA THR A 71 -12.62 7.63 10.48
C THR A 71 -11.49 6.68 10.84
N ARG A 72 -10.89 5.99 9.87
CA ARG A 72 -9.91 4.92 10.12
C ARG A 72 -8.53 5.14 9.50
N CYS A 73 -8.43 5.94 8.44
CA CYS A 73 -7.22 6.04 7.63
C CYS A 73 -6.62 7.45 7.63
N ALA A 74 -7.48 8.48 7.61
CA ALA A 74 -7.05 9.86 7.39
C ALA A 74 -6.16 10.42 8.50
N SER A 75 -6.26 9.92 9.74
CA SER A 75 -5.38 10.33 10.85
C SER A 75 -3.89 10.10 10.56
N CYS A 76 -3.58 9.05 9.79
CA CYS A 76 -2.22 8.71 9.38
C CYS A 76 -1.92 9.18 7.94
N HIS A 77 -2.84 8.95 7.01
CA HIS A 77 -2.60 9.16 5.59
C HIS A 77 -3.01 10.56 5.08
N GLY A 78 -3.59 11.41 5.94
CA GLY A 78 -4.07 12.74 5.60
C GLY A 78 -5.42 12.71 4.86
N LEU A 79 -6.21 13.78 4.99
CA LEU A 79 -7.45 13.95 4.20
C LEU A 79 -7.15 14.15 2.71
N ASP A 80 -5.96 14.61 2.38
CA ASP A 80 -5.46 14.83 1.03
C ASP A 80 -4.68 13.62 0.46
N GLY A 81 -4.60 12.53 1.21
CA GLY A 81 -3.89 11.33 0.83
C GLY A 81 -2.36 11.45 0.75
N LYS A 82 -1.77 12.57 1.18
CA LYS A 82 -0.32 12.83 1.06
C LYS A 82 0.53 12.19 2.16
N GLY A 83 -0.13 11.60 3.16
CA GLY A 83 0.56 11.05 4.32
C GLY A 83 1.20 12.11 5.21
N GLN A 84 2.21 11.70 5.97
CA GLN A 84 2.93 12.59 6.89
C GLN A 84 4.44 12.43 6.69
N ALA A 85 4.96 13.09 5.67
CA ALA A 85 6.38 13.08 5.32
C ALA A 85 6.98 11.64 5.29
N GLU A 86 8.08 11.42 6.02
CA GLU A 86 8.79 10.14 5.99
C GLU A 86 8.14 9.03 6.83
N TRP A 87 7.17 9.37 7.69
CA TRP A 87 6.63 8.43 8.67
C TRP A 87 5.41 7.67 8.18
N MET A 88 4.49 8.37 7.54
CA MET A 88 3.25 7.80 7.01
C MET A 88 3.23 7.94 5.49
N PRO A 89 3.27 6.83 4.74
CA PRO A 89 3.35 6.90 3.29
C PRO A 89 2.12 7.58 2.68
N PRO A 90 2.30 8.31 1.57
CA PRO A 90 1.16 8.81 0.81
C PRO A 90 0.36 7.65 0.21
N LEU A 91 -0.93 7.86 0.05
CA LEU A 91 -1.83 7.00 -0.74
C LEU A 91 -2.09 7.62 -2.12
N ALA A 92 -2.01 8.94 -2.21
CA ALA A 92 -2.06 9.67 -3.46
C ALA A 92 -0.80 9.36 -4.29
N GLY A 93 -0.97 8.74 -5.44
CA GLY A 93 0.11 8.30 -6.32
C GLY A 93 0.89 7.07 -5.84
N ALA A 94 0.42 6.40 -4.79
CA ALA A 94 1.05 5.16 -4.33
C ALA A 94 0.90 4.06 -5.39
N THR A 95 1.95 3.29 -5.61
CA THR A 95 1.94 2.19 -6.60
C THR A 95 0.79 1.21 -6.35
N SER A 96 0.49 0.88 -5.09
CA SER A 96 -0.63 0.01 -4.72
C SER A 96 -2.01 0.61 -5.02
N ALA A 97 -2.11 1.94 -5.10
CA ALA A 97 -3.34 2.63 -5.46
C ALA A 97 -3.50 2.80 -6.98
N LEU A 98 -2.40 2.78 -7.73
CA LEU A 98 -2.38 2.94 -9.19
C LEU A 98 -2.40 1.59 -9.93
N ALA A 99 -1.84 0.55 -9.32
CA ALA A 99 -1.74 -0.77 -9.96
C ALA A 99 -3.12 -1.35 -10.28
N LYS A 100 -3.24 -2.06 -11.41
CA LYS A 100 -4.46 -2.81 -11.74
C LYS A 100 -4.75 -3.90 -10.71
N GLU A 101 -3.70 -4.57 -10.25
CA GLU A 101 -3.79 -5.61 -9.22
C GLU A 101 -4.02 -5.00 -7.84
N ASP A 102 -5.06 -5.45 -7.16
CA ASP A 102 -5.49 -4.93 -5.85
C ASP A 102 -5.03 -5.78 -4.65
N ALA A 103 -4.49 -6.97 -4.90
CA ALA A 103 -4.15 -7.93 -3.86
C ALA A 103 -3.20 -7.37 -2.78
N SER A 104 -2.22 -6.55 -3.17
CA SER A 104 -1.29 -5.92 -2.22
C SER A 104 -2.00 -4.91 -1.32
N ALA A 105 -2.90 -4.09 -1.88
CA ALA A 105 -3.68 -3.12 -1.12
C ALA A 105 -4.66 -3.82 -0.16
N ILE A 106 -5.31 -4.88 -0.62
CA ILE A 106 -6.19 -5.71 0.21
C ILE A 106 -5.40 -6.35 1.35
N ASN A 107 -4.27 -6.98 1.05
CA ASN A 107 -3.46 -7.68 2.05
C ASN A 107 -2.94 -6.75 3.14
N ILE A 108 -2.40 -5.57 2.78
CA ILE A 108 -1.91 -4.60 3.78
C ILE A 108 -3.04 -4.04 4.64
N THR A 109 -4.24 -3.88 4.09
CA THR A 109 -5.41 -3.42 4.85
C THR A 109 -5.92 -4.50 5.80
N LEU A 110 -5.99 -5.74 5.34
CA LEU A 110 -6.39 -6.88 6.19
C LEU A 110 -5.40 -7.11 7.34
N ASN A 111 -4.13 -7.22 7.03
CA ASN A 111 -3.12 -7.79 7.94
C ASN A 111 -2.17 -6.75 8.55
N GLY A 112 -2.28 -5.49 8.10
CA GLY A 112 -1.37 -4.44 8.53
C GLY A 112 0.05 -4.61 7.96
N SER A 113 0.97 -3.74 8.37
CA SER A 113 2.36 -3.82 7.96
C SER A 113 3.22 -4.48 9.03
N GLN A 114 4.24 -5.20 8.61
CA GLN A 114 5.34 -5.60 9.48
C GLN A 114 6.21 -4.39 9.82
N ARG A 115 6.97 -4.47 10.90
CA ARG A 115 7.91 -3.40 11.25
C ARG A 115 9.15 -3.47 10.37
N VAL A 116 9.51 -2.33 9.82
CA VAL A 116 10.83 -2.13 9.24
C VAL A 116 11.84 -2.07 10.38
N VAL A 117 12.92 -2.84 10.28
CA VAL A 117 14.00 -2.86 11.27
C VAL A 117 15.26 -2.33 10.62
N THR A 118 15.75 -1.18 11.08
CA THR A 118 16.99 -0.57 10.56
C THR A 118 18.05 -0.62 11.64
N ALA A 119 19.20 -1.23 11.36
CA ALA A 119 20.30 -1.39 12.31
C ALA A 119 19.85 -1.98 13.66
N GLY A 120 18.96 -2.97 13.63
CA GLY A 120 18.42 -3.62 14.83
C GLY A 120 17.31 -2.85 15.56
N LEU A 121 16.96 -1.65 15.11
CA LEU A 121 15.90 -0.83 15.71
C LEU A 121 14.61 -0.94 14.90
N PRO A 122 13.53 -1.49 15.48
CA PRO A 122 12.24 -1.57 14.82
C PRO A 122 11.60 -0.18 14.71
N ASP A 123 10.92 0.04 13.58
CA ASP A 123 10.16 1.26 13.34
C ASP A 123 9.06 1.48 14.41
N ALA A 124 8.86 2.73 14.79
CA ALA A 124 7.82 3.13 15.73
C ALA A 124 6.42 2.95 15.14
N TYR A 125 6.27 3.19 13.84
CA TYR A 125 4.99 3.21 13.16
C TYR A 125 4.79 1.98 12.28
N ARG A 126 3.58 1.46 12.30
CA ARG A 126 3.11 0.41 11.39
C ARG A 126 1.64 0.63 11.08
N MET A 127 1.20 0.24 9.91
CA MET A 127 -0.21 0.20 9.59
C MET A 127 -0.89 -0.90 10.43
N PRO A 128 -1.96 -0.58 11.17
CA PRO A 128 -2.72 -1.59 11.91
C PRO A 128 -3.45 -2.54 10.96
N ALA A 129 -3.77 -3.73 11.44
CA ALA A 129 -4.64 -4.67 10.75
C ALA A 129 -6.11 -4.29 10.98
N PHE A 130 -6.90 -4.32 9.90
CA PHE A 130 -8.34 -4.04 9.96
C PHE A 130 -9.20 -5.29 9.76
N ARG A 131 -8.58 -6.47 9.73
CA ARG A 131 -9.22 -7.77 9.51
C ARG A 131 -10.44 -8.01 10.39
N GLU A 132 -10.34 -7.68 11.68
CA GLU A 132 -11.40 -7.90 12.66
C GLU A 132 -12.35 -6.71 12.83
N GLN A 133 -12.02 -5.56 12.21
CA GLN A 133 -12.74 -4.31 12.40
C GLN A 133 -13.62 -3.93 11.21
N LEU A 134 -13.26 -4.39 10.02
CA LEU A 134 -13.95 -4.07 8.77
C LEU A 134 -14.38 -5.35 8.05
N SER A 135 -15.60 -5.33 7.53
CA SER A 135 -16.13 -6.36 6.63
C SER A 135 -15.42 -6.33 5.27
N ASP A 136 -15.62 -7.37 4.47
CA ASP A 136 -15.08 -7.43 3.11
C ASP A 136 -15.60 -6.30 2.24
N GLN A 137 -16.85 -5.90 2.42
CA GLN A 137 -17.46 -4.79 1.67
C GLN A 137 -16.87 -3.45 2.09
N GLU A 138 -16.70 -3.19 3.39
CA GLU A 138 -16.10 -1.95 3.87
C GLU A 138 -14.64 -1.80 3.43
N ILE A 139 -13.88 -2.90 3.39
CA ILE A 139 -12.52 -2.90 2.86
C ILE A 139 -12.54 -2.63 1.35
N ALA A 140 -13.42 -3.27 0.60
CA ALA A 140 -13.56 -3.04 -0.83
C ALA A 140 -13.91 -1.58 -1.13
N ASP A 141 -14.86 -1.01 -0.37
CA ASP A 141 -15.32 0.37 -0.55
C ASP A 141 -14.21 1.38 -0.20
N VAL A 142 -13.52 1.23 0.92
CA VAL A 142 -12.45 2.15 1.30
C VAL A 142 -11.26 2.08 0.34
N LEU A 143 -10.92 0.90 -0.15
CA LEU A 143 -9.87 0.74 -1.16
C LEU A 143 -10.31 1.29 -2.50
N GLY A 144 -11.57 1.12 -2.89
CA GLY A 144 -12.15 1.74 -4.08
C GLY A 144 -12.07 3.27 -4.01
N PHE A 145 -12.38 3.86 -2.85
CA PHE A 145 -12.20 5.28 -2.59
C PHE A 145 -10.73 5.70 -2.77
N VAL A 146 -9.79 5.05 -2.07
CA VAL A 146 -8.35 5.37 -2.14
C VAL A 146 -7.81 5.25 -3.57
N ARG A 147 -8.22 4.21 -4.30
CA ARG A 147 -7.77 3.90 -5.66
C ARG A 147 -8.39 4.79 -6.74
N SER A 148 -9.32 5.65 -6.37
CA SER A 148 -9.98 6.61 -7.28
C SER A 148 -9.86 8.07 -6.84
N ALA A 149 -9.33 8.34 -5.62
CA ALA A 149 -9.15 9.69 -5.10
C ALA A 149 -7.80 10.29 -5.53
N TRP A 150 -7.69 11.59 -5.47
CA TRP A 150 -6.46 12.38 -5.67
C TRP A 150 -5.74 12.12 -7.01
N GLY A 151 -6.48 11.76 -8.04
CA GLY A 151 -5.95 11.41 -9.35
C GLY A 151 -5.49 9.96 -9.48
N ASN A 152 -5.71 9.12 -8.47
CA ASN A 152 -5.49 7.68 -8.60
C ASN A 152 -6.51 7.07 -9.58
N ASN A 153 -6.11 6.03 -10.30
CA ASN A 153 -6.89 5.38 -11.34
C ASN A 153 -6.85 3.84 -11.29
N GLY A 154 -6.57 3.29 -10.11
CA GLY A 154 -6.46 1.84 -9.92
C GLY A 154 -7.78 1.06 -10.00
N GLY A 155 -8.92 1.76 -9.99
CA GLY A 155 -10.24 1.16 -10.13
C GLY A 155 -10.83 0.58 -8.84
N ALA A 156 -12.04 0.06 -8.97
CA ALA A 156 -12.80 -0.53 -7.86
C ALA A 156 -12.19 -1.85 -7.37
N VAL A 157 -12.46 -2.17 -6.13
CA VAL A 157 -12.07 -3.44 -5.49
C VAL A 157 -13.34 -4.28 -5.26
N ASN A 158 -13.23 -5.58 -5.47
CA ASN A 158 -14.34 -6.50 -5.28
C ASN A 158 -14.31 -7.13 -3.88
N ALA A 159 -15.45 -7.10 -3.16
CA ALA A 159 -15.57 -7.69 -1.84
C ALA A 159 -15.27 -9.21 -1.81
N GLN A 160 -15.56 -9.93 -2.90
CA GLN A 160 -15.19 -11.34 -3.01
C GLN A 160 -13.68 -11.54 -3.05
N ALA A 161 -12.92 -10.64 -3.70
CA ALA A 161 -11.45 -10.68 -3.70
C ALA A 161 -10.90 -10.44 -2.28
N VAL A 162 -11.52 -9.52 -1.53
CA VAL A 162 -11.19 -9.30 -0.12
C VAL A 162 -11.44 -10.56 0.71
N GLY A 163 -12.63 -11.15 0.61
CA GLY A 163 -12.97 -12.39 1.34
C GLY A 163 -12.05 -13.55 1.00
N LYS A 164 -11.69 -13.71 -0.27
CA LYS A 164 -10.72 -14.72 -0.70
C LYS A 164 -9.35 -14.52 -0.03
N LEU A 165 -8.83 -13.29 -0.06
CA LEU A 165 -7.55 -12.97 0.58
C LEU A 165 -7.63 -13.08 2.11
N ARG A 166 -8.74 -12.69 2.74
CA ARG A 166 -8.97 -12.88 4.16
C ARG A 166 -8.83 -14.36 4.56
N GLY A 167 -9.41 -15.28 3.80
CA GLY A 167 -9.29 -16.70 4.06
C GLY A 167 -7.90 -17.29 3.82
N HIS A 168 -7.12 -16.73 2.88
CA HIS A 168 -5.81 -17.26 2.51
C HIS A 168 -4.63 -16.61 3.23
N THR A 169 -4.84 -15.46 3.86
CA THR A 169 -3.76 -14.68 4.50
C THR A 169 -3.96 -14.53 6.00
N ASP A 170 -4.69 -15.42 6.63
CA ASP A 170 -4.92 -15.37 8.07
C ASP A 170 -3.61 -15.62 8.83
N PRO A 171 -3.07 -14.62 9.56
CA PRO A 171 -1.84 -14.79 10.33
C PRO A 171 -1.96 -15.79 11.48
N ALA A 172 -3.18 -16.08 11.92
CA ALA A 172 -3.47 -17.08 12.96
C ALA A 172 -3.60 -18.51 12.39
N SER A 173 -3.61 -18.65 11.06
CA SER A 173 -3.71 -19.97 10.42
C SER A 173 -2.43 -20.77 10.61
N SER A 174 -2.58 -22.06 10.91
CA SER A 174 -1.47 -23.02 10.91
C SER A 174 -1.02 -23.42 9.49
N SER A 175 -1.77 -23.05 8.47
CA SER A 175 -1.44 -23.32 7.08
C SER A 175 -0.43 -22.28 6.56
N PRO A 176 0.58 -22.69 5.76
CA PRO A 176 1.51 -21.74 5.18
C PRO A 176 0.78 -20.77 4.25
N ILE A 177 1.09 -19.48 4.37
CA ILE A 177 0.57 -18.45 3.48
C ILE A 177 1.36 -18.51 2.17
N ILE A 178 0.75 -19.05 1.12
CA ILE A 178 1.34 -19.10 -0.22
C ILE A 178 0.67 -18.02 -1.06
N LEU A 179 1.35 -16.90 -1.24
CA LEU A 179 0.94 -15.88 -2.20
C LEU A 179 1.44 -16.29 -3.59
N HIS A 180 0.55 -16.80 -4.43
CA HIS A 180 0.87 -16.99 -5.84
C HIS A 180 0.90 -15.61 -6.51
N MET A 181 2.08 -15.08 -6.72
CA MET A 181 2.28 -13.95 -7.63
C MET A 181 2.13 -14.47 -9.06
N ARG A 182 1.19 -13.94 -9.81
CA ARG A 182 1.01 -14.19 -11.24
C ARG A 182 1.61 -13.06 -12.06
#